data_8797558f4932b6c3da0820edd9c99104
#
_entry.id   8797558f4932b6c3da0820edd9c99104
#
_cell.length_a   1.000
_cell.length_b   1.000
_cell.length_c   1.000
_cell.angle_alpha   90.00
_cell.angle_beta   90.00
_cell.angle_gamma   90.00
#
_symmetry.space_group_name_H-M   'P 1'
#
loop_
_entity.id
_entity.type
_entity.pdbx_description
1 polymer ?
#
loop_
_entity_poly.entity_id
_entity_poly.type
_entity_poly.pdbx_seq_one_letter_code
_entity_poly.pdbx_strand_id
1 'polypeptide(L)'
;MSEPPPDPIERLKFAEALQKAVADAGISQRELARRLKVSQASVSQWLHGQTVPRPGMAVRLERELGRDPGSLLIALGYVVVDPEGRPVGVPEAVAKDPRLGDREREILMALYRTLVEQRGREPRQLEGDDQDLAGPDPNL
;
A
#
# COMPACT_ATOMS: atom_id res chain seq x y z
N MET A 1 15.38 7.12 20.01
CA MET A 1 15.58 7.99 18.86
C MET A 1 14.34 7.96 17.98
N SER A 2 13.78 9.09 17.71
CA SER A 2 12.56 9.14 16.94
C SER A 2 12.88 9.22 15.45
N GLU A 3 11.99 8.63 14.67
CA GLU A 3 12.10 8.71 13.22
C GLU A 3 11.82 10.14 12.76
N PRO A 4 12.44 10.54 11.67
CA PRO A 4 12.08 11.84 11.11
C PRO A 4 10.62 11.83 10.65
N PRO A 5 9.94 12.98 10.67
CA PRO A 5 8.58 13.02 10.18
C PRO A 5 8.55 12.70 8.67
N PRO A 6 7.46 12.12 8.19
CA PRO A 6 7.33 11.86 6.76
C PRO A 6 7.32 13.17 6.00
N ASP A 7 7.89 13.16 4.80
CA ASP A 7 7.90 14.36 4.01
C ASP A 7 6.52 14.66 3.43
N PRO A 8 6.31 15.87 2.91
CA PRO A 8 5.00 16.25 2.40
C PRO A 8 4.47 15.35 1.29
N ILE A 9 5.37 14.81 0.45
CA ILE A 9 4.94 13.93 -0.64
C ILE A 9 4.41 12.63 -0.07
N GLU A 10 5.08 12.07 0.93
CA GLU A 10 4.60 10.85 1.57
C GLU A 10 3.26 11.06 2.24
N ARG A 11 3.09 12.19 2.90
CA ARG A 11 1.81 12.50 3.55
C ARG A 11 0.68 12.59 2.52
N LEU A 12 0.95 13.19 1.37
CA LEU A 12 -0.07 13.32 0.33
C LEU A 12 -0.39 11.97 -0.31
N LYS A 13 0.62 11.13 -0.53
CA LYS A 13 0.39 9.78 -1.06
C LYS A 13 -0.49 8.97 -0.12
N PHE A 14 -0.21 9.05 1.16
CA PHE A 14 -1.02 8.35 2.14
C PHE A 14 -2.45 8.92 2.16
N ALA A 15 -2.58 10.25 2.10
CA ALA A 15 -3.90 10.87 2.10
C ALA A 15 -4.73 10.40 0.91
N GLU A 16 -4.14 10.32 -0.26
CA GLU A 16 -4.85 9.85 -1.44
C GLU A 16 -5.29 8.41 -1.28
N ALA A 17 -4.40 7.56 -0.79
CA ALA A 17 -4.73 6.15 -0.58
C ALA A 17 -5.85 6.00 0.45
N LEU A 18 -5.80 6.80 1.51
CA LEU A 18 -6.83 6.75 2.54
C LEU A 18 -8.17 7.29 2.04
N GLN A 19 -8.14 8.38 1.29
CA GLN A 19 -9.35 8.93 0.70
C GLN A 19 -10.06 7.90 -0.16
N LYS A 20 -9.30 7.21 -0.99
CA LYS A 20 -9.85 6.18 -1.84
C LYS A 20 -10.43 5.03 -1.02
N ALA A 21 -9.72 4.61 0.00
CA ALA A 21 -10.16 3.50 0.84
C ALA A 21 -11.45 3.86 1.58
N VAL A 22 -11.56 5.07 2.08
CA VAL A 22 -12.75 5.54 2.78
C VAL A 22 -13.94 5.63 1.81
N ALA A 23 -13.70 6.17 0.62
CA ALA A 23 -14.74 6.27 -0.39
C ALA A 23 -15.23 4.89 -0.81
N ASP A 24 -14.32 3.95 -1.05
CA ASP A 24 -14.68 2.61 -1.45
C ASP A 24 -15.46 1.88 -0.34
N ALA A 25 -15.12 2.14 0.91
CA ALA A 25 -15.80 1.51 2.04
C ALA A 25 -17.16 2.15 2.34
N GLY A 26 -17.38 3.37 1.83
CA GLY A 26 -18.67 4.03 2.02
C GLY A 26 -18.95 4.46 3.45
N ILE A 27 -17.94 4.72 4.26
CA ILE A 27 -18.15 5.17 5.63
C ILE A 27 -17.70 6.61 5.78
N SER A 28 -18.28 7.30 6.77
CA SER A 28 -17.94 8.69 7.03
C SER A 28 -16.69 8.79 7.89
N GLN A 29 -16.07 9.98 7.89
CA GLN A 29 -14.96 10.26 8.80
C GLN A 29 -15.36 10.03 10.25
N ARG A 30 -16.56 10.45 10.58
CA ARG A 30 -17.07 10.32 11.94
C ARG A 30 -17.17 8.86 12.34
N GLU A 31 -17.73 8.03 11.47
CA GLU A 31 -17.87 6.62 11.76
C GLU A 31 -16.51 5.94 11.85
N LEU A 32 -15.60 6.30 10.96
CA LEU A 32 -14.25 5.75 11.00
C LEU A 32 -13.55 6.10 12.32
N ALA A 33 -13.65 7.36 12.72
CA ALA A 33 -13.06 7.81 13.98
C ALA A 33 -13.63 7.02 15.15
N ARG A 34 -14.95 6.81 15.14
CA ARG A 34 -15.60 6.05 16.18
C ARG A 34 -15.08 4.62 16.26
N ARG A 35 -14.96 3.96 15.11
CA ARG A 35 -14.48 2.57 15.07
C ARG A 35 -13.05 2.44 15.54
N LEU A 36 -12.22 3.41 15.21
CA LEU A 36 -10.81 3.40 15.59
C LEU A 36 -10.56 3.96 16.97
N LYS A 37 -11.58 4.56 17.59
CA LYS A 37 -11.49 5.20 18.91
C LYS A 37 -10.45 6.32 18.91
N VAL A 38 -10.48 7.12 17.85
CA VAL A 38 -9.64 8.31 17.74
C VAL A 38 -10.53 9.51 17.49
N SER A 39 -9.95 10.69 17.57
CA SER A 39 -10.71 11.92 17.31
C SER A 39 -11.02 12.06 15.82
N GLN A 40 -12.14 12.70 15.52
CA GLN A 40 -12.49 13.01 14.15
C GLN A 40 -11.44 13.93 13.53
N ALA A 41 -10.86 14.81 14.36
CA ALA A 41 -9.79 15.69 13.90
C ALA A 41 -8.59 14.90 13.41
N SER A 42 -8.22 13.80 14.10
CA SER A 42 -7.11 12.97 13.65
C SER A 42 -7.38 12.39 12.27
N VAL A 43 -8.57 11.83 12.07
CA VAL A 43 -8.95 11.25 10.78
C VAL A 43 -8.90 12.33 9.70
N SER A 44 -9.44 13.50 9.99
CA SER A 44 -9.44 14.60 9.04
C SER A 44 -8.02 15.00 8.66
N GLN A 45 -7.12 15.08 9.63
CA GLN A 45 -5.73 15.44 9.36
C GLN A 45 -5.05 14.42 8.45
N TRP A 46 -5.31 13.13 8.68
CA TRP A 46 -4.76 12.10 7.80
C TRP A 46 -5.29 12.22 6.37
N LEU A 47 -6.59 12.50 6.24
CA LEU A 47 -7.21 12.62 4.92
C LEU A 47 -6.74 13.84 4.15
N HIS A 48 -6.29 14.86 4.84
CA HIS A 48 -5.82 16.10 4.21
C HIS A 48 -4.30 16.17 4.10
N GLY A 49 -3.60 15.11 4.47
CA GLY A 49 -2.15 15.08 4.33
C GLY A 49 -1.41 15.96 5.31
N GLN A 50 -2.06 16.35 6.40
CA GLN A 50 -1.44 17.17 7.42
C GLN A 50 -0.57 16.34 8.37
N THR A 51 -1.03 15.15 8.68
CA THR A 51 -0.29 14.20 9.52
C THR A 51 -0.51 12.81 8.97
N VAL A 52 0.27 11.86 9.49
CA VAL A 52 0.08 10.44 9.17
C VAL A 52 -0.07 9.67 10.47
N PRO A 53 -0.79 8.55 10.44
CA PRO A 53 -0.90 7.71 11.63
C PRO A 53 0.37 6.92 11.85
N ARG A 54 0.50 6.36 13.04
CA ARG A 54 1.56 5.39 13.32
C ARG A 54 1.30 4.09 12.57
N PRO A 55 2.34 3.28 12.34
CA PRO A 55 2.16 2.03 11.58
C PRO A 55 1.07 1.13 12.14
N GLY A 56 0.97 1.01 13.47
CA GLY A 56 -0.07 0.18 14.08
C GLY A 56 -1.47 0.67 13.74
N MET A 57 -1.66 2.00 13.69
CA MET A 57 -2.94 2.56 13.32
C MET A 57 -3.22 2.36 11.84
N ALA A 58 -2.19 2.42 11.00
CA ALA A 58 -2.36 2.13 9.57
C ALA A 58 -2.85 0.71 9.36
N VAL A 59 -2.34 -0.24 10.12
CA VAL A 59 -2.81 -1.62 10.05
C VAL A 59 -4.29 -1.72 10.46
N ARG A 60 -4.67 -1.00 11.50
CA ARG A 60 -6.08 -0.98 11.92
C ARG A 60 -6.98 -0.35 10.87
N LEU A 61 -6.48 0.72 10.21
CA LEU A 61 -7.22 1.34 9.12
C LEU A 61 -7.43 0.36 7.95
N GLU A 62 -6.40 -0.38 7.59
CA GLU A 62 -6.53 -1.40 6.55
C GLU A 62 -7.64 -2.37 6.89
N ARG A 63 -7.66 -2.82 8.12
CA ARG A 63 -8.63 -3.81 8.57
C ARG A 63 -10.05 -3.25 8.57
N GLU A 64 -10.21 -2.05 9.11
CA GLU A 64 -11.53 -1.42 9.19
C GLU A 64 -12.09 -1.06 7.82
N LEU A 65 -11.20 -0.74 6.88
CA LEU A 65 -11.63 -0.31 5.55
C LEU A 65 -11.60 -1.46 4.54
N GLY A 66 -11.28 -2.67 4.98
CA GLY A 66 -11.27 -3.82 4.09
C GLY A 66 -10.20 -3.76 3.01
N ARG A 67 -9.09 -3.12 3.30
CA ARG A 67 -7.98 -3.02 2.34
C ARG A 67 -7.04 -4.20 2.51
N ASP A 68 -6.28 -4.47 1.44
CA ASP A 68 -5.28 -5.53 1.48
C ASP A 68 -4.26 -5.24 2.58
N PRO A 69 -3.85 -6.28 3.32
CA PRO A 69 -2.85 -6.07 4.36
C PRO A 69 -1.56 -5.48 3.79
N GLY A 70 -1.08 -4.43 4.43
CA GLY A 70 0.13 -3.75 4.03
C GLY A 70 -0.07 -2.62 3.03
N SER A 71 -1.25 -2.50 2.43
CA SER A 71 -1.47 -1.50 1.38
C SER A 71 -1.29 -0.08 1.88
N LEU A 72 -1.82 0.24 3.07
CA LEU A 72 -1.64 1.58 3.62
C LEU A 72 -0.26 1.78 4.21
N LEU A 73 0.37 0.72 4.71
CA LEU A 73 1.75 0.81 5.15
C LEU A 73 2.68 1.15 3.98
N ILE A 74 2.45 0.54 2.83
CA ILE A 74 3.23 0.86 1.63
C ILE A 74 3.01 2.32 1.24
N ALA A 75 1.79 2.80 1.34
CA ALA A 75 1.49 4.21 1.04
C ALA A 75 2.21 5.15 2.00
N LEU A 76 2.50 4.69 3.22
CA LEU A 76 3.28 5.46 4.20
C LEU A 76 4.79 5.39 3.94
N GLY A 77 5.22 4.63 2.95
CA GLY A 77 6.63 4.50 2.65
C GLY A 77 7.32 3.30 3.29
N TYR A 78 6.58 2.48 4.00
CA TYR A 78 7.17 1.28 4.60
C TYR A 78 7.26 0.18 3.56
N VAL A 79 8.31 -0.62 3.69
CA VAL A 79 8.50 -1.81 2.86
C VAL A 79 8.81 -2.98 3.78
N VAL A 80 8.44 -4.16 3.33
CA VAL A 80 8.81 -5.37 4.07
C VAL A 80 10.27 -5.68 3.77
N VAL A 81 11.05 -5.84 4.80
CA VAL A 81 12.48 -6.14 4.66
C VAL A 81 12.81 -7.41 5.43
N ASP A 82 13.86 -8.08 5.00
CA ASP A 82 14.39 -9.22 5.73
C ASP A 82 15.25 -8.72 6.91
N PRO A 83 15.76 -9.65 7.75
CA PRO A 83 16.57 -9.23 8.89
C PRO A 83 17.82 -8.42 8.52
N GLU A 84 18.30 -8.54 7.29
CA GLU A 84 19.45 -7.78 6.81
C GLU A 84 19.05 -6.45 6.18
N GLY A 85 17.75 -6.10 6.23
CA GLY A 85 17.28 -4.80 5.74
C GLY A 85 17.03 -4.73 4.24
N ARG A 86 17.00 -5.87 3.54
CA ARG A 86 16.72 -5.89 2.10
C ARG A 86 15.24 -6.07 1.85
N PRO A 87 14.69 -5.43 0.82
CA PRO A 87 13.28 -5.65 0.50
C PRO A 87 13.00 -7.12 0.20
N VAL A 88 11.90 -7.62 0.77
CA VAL A 88 11.49 -9.00 0.57
C VAL A 88 10.65 -9.10 -0.69
N GLY A 89 11.08 -9.93 -1.62
CA GLY A 89 10.33 -10.16 -2.85
C GLY A 89 9.32 -11.28 -2.71
N VAL A 90 8.51 -11.45 -3.75
CA VAL A 90 7.46 -12.48 -3.76
C VAL A 90 8.03 -13.89 -3.56
N PRO A 91 9.11 -14.29 -4.23
CA PRO A 91 9.62 -15.66 -4.05
C PRO A 91 9.95 -15.97 -2.60
N GLU A 92 10.62 -15.04 -1.92
CA GLU A 92 10.99 -15.27 -0.54
C GLU A 92 9.77 -15.31 0.38
N ALA A 93 8.81 -14.40 0.16
CA ALA A 93 7.60 -14.36 0.95
C ALA A 93 6.79 -15.65 0.79
N VAL A 94 6.67 -16.14 -0.45
CA VAL A 94 5.96 -17.39 -0.71
C VAL A 94 6.66 -18.58 -0.03
N ALA A 95 7.99 -18.61 -0.13
CA ALA A 95 8.76 -19.72 0.45
C ALA A 95 8.60 -19.80 1.96
N LYS A 96 8.41 -18.66 2.61
CA LYS A 96 8.36 -18.61 4.07
C LYS A 96 6.97 -18.57 4.66
N ASP A 97 5.93 -18.51 3.84
CA ASP A 97 4.57 -18.43 4.35
C ASP A 97 4.14 -19.81 4.89
N PRO A 98 3.92 -19.92 6.21
CA PRO A 98 3.58 -21.22 6.80
C PRO A 98 2.19 -21.71 6.44
N ARG A 99 1.36 -20.85 5.87
CA ARG A 99 0.00 -21.22 5.48
C ARG A 99 -0.04 -21.97 4.16
N LEU A 100 1.08 -21.99 3.43
CA LEU A 100 1.15 -22.61 2.12
C LEU A 100 1.86 -23.97 2.21
N GLY A 101 1.27 -24.97 1.56
CA GLY A 101 1.95 -26.24 1.36
C GLY A 101 2.86 -26.18 0.16
N ASP A 102 3.61 -27.28 -0.05
CA ASP A 102 4.58 -27.32 -1.14
C ASP A 102 3.91 -27.14 -2.51
N ARG A 103 2.74 -27.74 -2.68
CA ARG A 103 2.04 -27.64 -3.96
C ARG A 103 1.59 -26.20 -4.23
N GLU A 104 1.05 -25.55 -3.23
CA GLU A 104 0.63 -24.16 -3.39
C GLU A 104 1.80 -23.25 -3.70
N ARG A 105 2.94 -23.49 -3.05
CA ARG A 105 4.15 -22.72 -3.34
C ARG A 105 4.58 -22.89 -4.79
N GLU A 106 4.57 -24.13 -5.28
CA GLU A 106 4.94 -24.39 -6.67
C GLU A 106 4.03 -23.64 -7.64
N ILE A 107 2.73 -23.70 -7.39
CA ILE A 107 1.75 -23.04 -8.25
C ILE A 107 1.97 -21.53 -8.26
N LEU A 108 2.10 -20.93 -7.08
CA LEU A 108 2.31 -19.51 -6.97
C LEU A 108 3.61 -19.07 -7.63
N MET A 109 4.67 -19.85 -7.44
CA MET A 109 5.96 -19.50 -8.03
C MET A 109 5.94 -19.65 -9.55
N ALA A 110 5.23 -20.65 -10.07
CA ALA A 110 5.10 -20.80 -11.51
C ALA A 110 4.37 -19.61 -12.11
N LEU A 111 3.28 -19.19 -11.47
CA LEU A 111 2.52 -18.03 -11.93
C LEU A 111 3.36 -16.76 -11.85
N TYR A 112 4.06 -16.58 -10.75
CA TYR A 112 4.90 -15.42 -10.57
C TYR A 112 5.96 -15.32 -11.67
N ARG A 113 6.65 -16.42 -11.93
CA ARG A 113 7.68 -16.45 -12.98
C ARG A 113 7.10 -16.10 -14.34
N THR A 114 5.93 -16.65 -14.64
CA THR A 114 5.26 -16.36 -15.92
C THR A 114 4.95 -14.89 -16.06
N LEU A 115 4.41 -14.30 -15.00
CA LEU A 115 4.03 -12.88 -15.04
C LEU A 115 5.26 -11.98 -15.17
N VAL A 116 6.32 -12.32 -14.45
CA VAL A 116 7.56 -11.52 -14.53
C VAL A 116 8.18 -11.63 -15.92
N GLU A 117 8.19 -12.85 -16.51
CA GLU A 117 8.71 -13.03 -17.85
C GLU A 117 7.91 -12.27 -18.89
N GLN A 118 6.58 -12.31 -18.76
CA GLN A 118 5.72 -11.57 -19.66
C GLN A 118 6.00 -10.08 -19.58
N ARG A 119 6.14 -9.58 -18.35
CA ARG A 119 6.42 -8.17 -18.15
C ARG A 119 7.75 -7.77 -18.77
N GLY A 120 8.74 -8.63 -18.66
CA GLY A 120 10.05 -8.38 -19.25
C GLY A 120 10.02 -8.36 -20.77
N ARG A 121 9.04 -9.00 -21.39
CA ARG A 121 8.90 -9.02 -22.83
C ARG A 121 8.07 -7.87 -23.37
N GLU A 122 7.32 -7.21 -22.51
CA GLU A 122 6.47 -6.11 -22.94
C GLU A 122 7.31 -4.90 -23.26
N PRO A 123 6.93 -4.16 -24.29
CA PRO A 123 7.69 -2.99 -24.67
C PRO A 123 7.60 -1.91 -23.59
N ARG A 124 8.62 -1.06 -23.60
CA ARG A 124 8.70 0.03 -22.65
C ARG A 124 7.54 0.98 -22.71
N GLN A 125 6.84 0.99 -23.80
CA GLN A 125 5.73 1.91 -23.96
C GLN A 125 4.66 1.70 -22.88
N LEU A 126 4.61 0.51 -22.28
CA LEU A 126 3.69 0.30 -21.19
C LEU A 126 4.00 1.20 -20.01
N GLU A 127 5.27 1.36 -19.72
CA GLU A 127 5.68 2.28 -18.66
C GLU A 127 5.37 3.72 -19.04
N GLY A 128 5.60 4.04 -20.30
CA GLY A 128 5.25 5.36 -20.80
C GLY A 128 3.77 5.64 -20.68
N ASP A 129 2.97 4.65 -21.01
CA ASP A 129 1.53 4.79 -20.91
C ASP A 129 1.10 5.01 -19.46
N ASP A 130 1.71 4.28 -18.56
CA ASP A 130 1.41 4.46 -17.14
C ASP A 130 1.73 5.87 -16.68
N GLN A 131 2.83 6.40 -17.15
CA GLN A 131 3.21 7.76 -16.81
C GLN A 131 2.27 8.78 -17.41
N ASP A 132 1.85 8.53 -18.64
CA ASP A 132 0.89 9.40 -19.29
C ASP A 132 -0.44 9.41 -18.58
N LEU A 133 -0.86 8.27 -18.10
CA LEU A 133 -2.09 8.19 -17.33
C LEU A 133 -1.98 8.94 -16.02
N ALA A 134 -0.81 8.89 -15.44
CA ALA A 134 -0.57 9.63 -14.20
C ALA A 134 -0.44 11.12 -14.49
N GLY A 135 0.16 11.38 -15.60
CA GLY A 135 0.36 12.71 -15.98
C GLY A 135 -0.70 13.20 -16.88
N PRO A 136 -1.02 13.78 -17.29
CA PRO A 136 -1.99 14.06 -18.10
C PRO A 136 -1.80 14.33 -19.31
N ASP A 137 -1.60 14.09 -19.64
CA ASP A 137 -1.47 14.30 -20.58
C ASP A 137 -1.88 14.80 -21.01
N PRO A 138 -1.92 15.18 -20.91
CA PRO A 138 -2.30 15.57 -21.37
C PRO A 138 -2.47 16.05 -22.26
N ASN A 139 -2.44 16.42 -22.51
CA ASN A 139 -2.61 16.99 -23.32
C ASN A 139 -2.67 16.62 -24.11
N LEU A 140 -2.60 16.17 -23.80
CA LEU A 140 -2.65 15.90 -24.59
C LEU A 140 -3.57 15.99 -25.09
#